data_2619522126999769accbe91d5883edce
#
_entry.id   2619522126999769accbe91d5883edce
#
_cell.length_a   1.000
_cell.length_b   1.000
_cell.length_c   1.000
_cell.angle_alpha   90.00
_cell.angle_beta   90.00
_cell.angle_gamma   90.00
#
_symmetry.space_group_name_H-M   'P 1'
#
loop_
_entity.id
_entity.type
_entity.pdbx_description
1 polymer ?
#
loop_
_entity_poly.entity_id
_entity_poly.type
_entity_poly.pdbx_seq_one_letter_code
_entity_poly.pdbx_strand_id
1 'polypeptide(L)'
;MGFLSRRQRMRVSFVWMVVAWTVLVGVSVSPAEGGTPASQPAYVVPVQIPYNAPPEPEFPEVEQATPAPEVLSEKELQRAEALLPLLEGRQELYVIGEFVHLGKPVVPVLVKALKMPGSRLRYNAIETLSIIKDPQAVPDLLDVAKDGEEVTRVRAHALRVAVRLAPVEALPTLQTLKKDPADTVRRAVAFECQHVRRPESVSLLIDLLGDEEKYVSITARDSLWRLTRRGGPPHDWQGSTHEQRIEWSKEWKAWWEEALKNRGAAPNTSQSGPVS
;
A
#
# COMPACT_ATOMS: atom_id res chain seq x y z
N MET A 1 -1.82 -34.86 35.75
CA MET A 1 -0.65 -35.35 35.03
C MET A 1 -1.11 -35.96 33.71
N GLY A 2 -0.99 -35.28 32.60
CA GLY A 2 -1.39 -35.72 31.27
C GLY A 2 -0.42 -35.11 30.26
N PHE A 3 0.44 -35.92 29.69
CA PHE A 3 1.50 -35.58 28.73
C PHE A 3 0.89 -35.05 27.43
N LEU A 4 1.16 -33.81 27.08
CA LEU A 4 0.91 -33.24 25.77
C LEU A 4 2.03 -33.65 24.79
N SER A 5 1.60 -34.24 23.71
CA SER A 5 2.38 -34.84 22.64
C SER A 5 3.29 -33.84 21.91
N ARG A 6 4.49 -34.28 21.59
CA ARG A 6 5.62 -33.56 20.97
C ARG A 6 5.43 -33.10 19.50
N ARG A 7 4.22 -33.11 18.96
CA ARG A 7 3.97 -32.88 17.52
C ARG A 7 3.46 -31.48 17.13
N GLN A 8 3.38 -30.53 18.06
CA GLN A 8 2.84 -29.18 17.78
C GLN A 8 3.87 -28.05 17.70
N ARG A 9 5.17 -28.33 17.64
CA ARG A 9 6.22 -27.29 17.68
C ARG A 9 6.90 -26.97 16.34
N MET A 10 6.32 -27.32 15.21
CA MET A 10 7.01 -27.09 13.92
C MET A 10 6.06 -26.62 12.82
N ARG A 11 5.41 -25.47 12.96
CA ARG A 11 4.65 -24.85 11.88
C ARG A 11 4.62 -23.30 11.90
N VAL A 12 5.65 -22.65 12.43
CA VAL A 12 5.78 -21.19 12.32
C VAL A 12 7.19 -20.84 11.83
N SER A 13 7.50 -21.17 10.59
CA SER A 13 8.76 -20.74 9.97
C SER A 13 8.70 -20.91 8.44
N PHE A 14 7.84 -20.19 7.72
CA PHE A 14 8.00 -20.06 6.26
C PHE A 14 7.18 -18.89 5.70
N VAL A 15 7.41 -17.66 6.16
CA VAL A 15 6.91 -16.44 5.46
C VAL A 15 7.98 -15.33 5.43
N TRP A 16 9.23 -15.64 5.74
CA TRP A 16 10.35 -14.69 5.64
C TRP A 16 11.46 -15.27 4.79
N MET A 17 11.30 -15.27 3.47
CA MET A 17 12.43 -15.30 2.55
C MET A 17 11.93 -14.96 1.14
N VAL A 18 12.12 -13.77 0.70
CA VAL A 18 12.64 -13.35 -0.61
C VAL A 18 12.62 -11.80 -0.65
N VAL A 19 13.68 -11.18 -0.20
CA VAL A 19 14.19 -9.94 -0.79
C VAL A 19 15.72 -10.06 -0.81
N ALA A 20 16.25 -10.65 -1.84
CA ALA A 20 17.66 -10.55 -2.17
C ALA A 20 17.91 -9.26 -2.93
N TRP A 21 18.57 -8.31 -2.31
CA TRP A 21 19.13 -7.11 -2.93
C TRP A 21 20.41 -7.50 -3.67
N THR A 22 20.39 -7.44 -4.99
CA THR A 22 21.61 -7.41 -5.82
C THR A 22 22.08 -5.97 -5.92
N VAL A 23 23.11 -5.62 -5.15
CA VAL A 23 23.85 -4.36 -5.30
C VAL A 23 24.82 -4.56 -6.47
N LEU A 24 24.57 -3.89 -7.59
CA LEU A 24 25.50 -3.81 -8.72
C LEU A 24 26.39 -2.59 -8.49
N VAL A 25 27.63 -2.82 -8.06
CA VAL A 25 28.67 -1.78 -7.98
C VAL A 25 29.17 -1.51 -9.39
N GLY A 26 28.76 -0.40 -9.96
CA GLY A 26 29.32 0.12 -11.22
C GLY A 26 30.68 0.77 -10.97
N VAL A 27 31.75 0.13 -11.42
CA VAL A 27 33.07 0.75 -11.51
C VAL A 27 33.15 1.50 -12.84
N SER A 28 33.21 2.83 -12.74
CA SER A 28 33.49 3.71 -13.89
C SER A 28 35.00 3.67 -14.18
N VAL A 29 35.37 3.19 -15.36
CA VAL A 29 36.73 3.29 -15.89
C VAL A 29 36.73 4.32 -17.02
N SER A 30 37.50 5.39 -16.83
CA SER A 30 37.80 6.39 -17.87
C SER A 30 38.63 5.79 -19.00
N PRO A 31 38.41 6.18 -20.26
CA PRO A 31 39.25 5.73 -21.36
C PRO A 31 40.56 6.49 -21.40
N ALA A 32 41.69 5.78 -21.36
CA ALA A 32 42.99 6.28 -21.73
C ALA A 32 43.26 5.97 -23.22
N GLU A 33 43.82 6.97 -23.91
CA GLU A 33 44.12 6.96 -25.35
C GLU A 33 45.24 6.01 -25.75
N GLY A 34 45.11 5.41 -26.94
CA GLY A 34 46.24 5.01 -27.83
C GLY A 34 46.83 3.64 -27.54
N GLY A 35 46.37 2.60 -28.20
CA GLY A 35 47.05 1.31 -28.31
C GLY A 35 46.51 0.49 -29.48
N THR A 36 47.42 0.01 -30.34
CA THR A 36 47.21 -0.89 -31.48
C THR A 36 46.26 -2.06 -31.19
N PRO A 37 45.48 -2.56 -32.17
CA PRO A 37 44.52 -3.63 -31.96
C PRO A 37 45.23 -4.94 -31.64
N ALA A 38 45.19 -5.32 -30.38
CA ALA A 38 45.56 -6.66 -29.94
C ALA A 38 44.48 -7.64 -30.39
N SER A 39 44.92 -8.77 -30.97
CA SER A 39 44.14 -9.91 -31.42
C SER A 39 43.10 -10.28 -30.32
N GLN A 40 41.82 -10.36 -30.71
CA GLN A 40 40.75 -10.83 -29.83
C GLN A 40 41.08 -12.23 -29.29
N PRO A 41 40.98 -12.44 -27.97
CA PRO A 41 41.11 -13.81 -27.45
C PRO A 41 39.98 -14.67 -28.00
N ALA A 42 40.35 -15.86 -28.44
CA ALA A 42 39.39 -16.85 -28.95
C ALA A 42 38.29 -17.09 -27.94
N TYR A 43 37.06 -16.89 -28.36
CA TYR A 43 35.85 -17.11 -27.52
C TYR A 43 35.78 -18.64 -27.24
N VAL A 44 36.14 -19.02 -26.03
CA VAL A 44 35.98 -20.39 -25.56
C VAL A 44 34.50 -20.61 -25.31
N VAL A 45 33.85 -21.35 -26.20
CA VAL A 45 32.46 -21.78 -25.99
C VAL A 45 32.41 -22.61 -24.70
N PRO A 46 31.65 -22.21 -23.69
CA PRO A 46 31.54 -23.00 -22.47
C PRO A 46 30.92 -24.37 -22.82
N VAL A 47 31.64 -25.44 -22.48
CA VAL A 47 31.10 -26.79 -22.57
C VAL A 47 29.84 -26.86 -21.71
N GLN A 48 28.68 -27.01 -22.35
CA GLN A 48 27.44 -27.27 -21.64
C GLN A 48 27.51 -28.66 -21.02
N ILE A 49 27.83 -28.73 -19.74
CA ILE A 49 27.67 -29.96 -18.97
C ILE A 49 26.16 -30.16 -18.83
N PRO A 50 25.60 -31.32 -19.29
CA PRO A 50 24.17 -31.55 -19.10
C PRO A 50 23.87 -31.55 -17.59
N TYR A 51 23.12 -30.54 -17.15
CA TYR A 51 22.64 -30.47 -15.79
C TYR A 51 21.52 -31.51 -15.64
N ASN A 52 21.85 -32.64 -15.07
CA ASN A 52 20.85 -33.58 -14.59
C ASN A 52 20.26 -32.96 -13.30
N ALA A 53 19.14 -32.24 -13.42
CA ALA A 53 18.41 -31.76 -12.26
C ALA A 53 18.10 -32.97 -11.35
N PRO A 54 18.36 -32.88 -10.05
CA PRO A 54 17.86 -33.88 -9.12
C PRO A 54 16.32 -33.91 -9.25
N PRO A 55 15.68 -35.09 -9.06
CA PRO A 55 14.24 -35.18 -9.10
C PRO A 55 13.65 -34.15 -8.16
N GLU A 56 12.65 -33.40 -8.63
CA GLU A 56 11.94 -32.43 -7.77
C GLU A 56 11.49 -33.14 -6.50
N PRO A 57 11.75 -32.55 -5.31
CA PRO A 57 11.25 -33.14 -4.07
C PRO A 57 9.72 -33.23 -4.17
N GLU A 58 9.17 -34.43 -4.01
CA GLU A 58 7.73 -34.63 -3.88
C GLU A 58 7.29 -33.88 -2.60
N PHE A 59 6.78 -32.66 -2.81
CA PHE A 59 6.09 -31.97 -1.73
C PHE A 59 4.82 -32.75 -1.41
N PRO A 60 4.56 -33.09 -0.12
CA PRO A 60 3.32 -33.71 0.24
C PRO A 60 2.19 -32.82 -0.28
N GLU A 61 1.21 -33.44 -0.94
CA GLU A 61 0.01 -32.78 -1.45
C GLU A 61 -0.51 -31.84 -0.35
N VAL A 62 -0.48 -30.54 -0.61
CA VAL A 62 -0.97 -29.55 0.35
C VAL A 62 -2.45 -29.89 0.54
N GLU A 63 -2.78 -30.48 1.70
CA GLU A 63 -4.14 -30.74 2.10
C GLU A 63 -4.95 -29.48 1.78
N GLN A 64 -5.85 -29.57 0.82
CA GLN A 64 -6.60 -28.42 0.29
C GLN A 64 -7.22 -27.72 1.49
N ALA A 65 -6.78 -26.50 1.76
CA ALA A 65 -7.31 -25.72 2.86
C ALA A 65 -8.84 -25.69 2.73
N THR A 66 -9.53 -26.15 3.76
CA THR A 66 -10.98 -26.13 3.80
C THR A 66 -11.42 -24.71 3.45
N PRO A 67 -12.28 -24.50 2.44
CA PRO A 67 -12.71 -23.16 2.08
C PRO A 67 -13.32 -22.48 3.31
N ALA A 68 -13.01 -21.20 3.50
CA ALA A 68 -13.57 -20.42 4.60
C ALA A 68 -15.11 -20.52 4.56
N PRO A 69 -15.79 -20.66 5.71
CA PRO A 69 -17.25 -20.77 5.76
C PRO A 69 -17.88 -19.53 5.12
N GLU A 70 -18.98 -19.68 4.40
CA GLU A 70 -19.71 -18.54 3.84
C GLU A 70 -20.40 -17.70 4.92
N VAL A 71 -20.80 -18.33 6.02
CA VAL A 71 -21.45 -17.70 7.19
C VAL A 71 -20.91 -18.36 8.46
N LEU A 72 -20.63 -17.57 9.48
CA LEU A 72 -20.24 -18.08 10.79
C LEU A 72 -21.45 -18.71 11.50
N SER A 73 -21.24 -19.89 12.07
CA SER A 73 -22.19 -20.45 13.04
C SER A 73 -22.21 -19.60 14.31
N GLU A 74 -23.29 -19.66 15.07
CA GLU A 74 -23.45 -18.98 16.37
C GLU A 74 -22.25 -19.24 17.31
N LYS A 75 -21.77 -20.46 17.34
CA LYS A 75 -20.60 -20.86 18.16
C LYS A 75 -19.30 -20.23 17.68
N GLU A 76 -19.10 -20.14 16.37
CA GLU A 76 -17.90 -19.48 15.79
C GLU A 76 -17.96 -17.97 16.02
N LEU A 77 -19.13 -17.36 15.90
CA LEU A 77 -19.34 -15.95 16.19
C LEU A 77 -18.98 -15.63 17.65
N GLN A 78 -19.51 -16.38 18.62
CA GLN A 78 -19.20 -16.22 20.04
C GLN A 78 -17.72 -16.43 20.32
N ARG A 79 -17.08 -17.42 19.67
CA ARG A 79 -15.64 -17.65 19.78
C ARG A 79 -14.85 -16.47 19.22
N ALA A 80 -15.22 -15.95 18.05
CA ALA A 80 -14.57 -14.82 17.42
C ALA A 80 -14.67 -13.56 18.30
N GLU A 81 -15.83 -13.27 18.87
CA GLU A 81 -16.03 -12.15 19.80
C GLU A 81 -15.16 -12.29 21.07
N ALA A 82 -15.06 -13.51 21.62
CA ALA A 82 -14.21 -13.78 22.79
C ALA A 82 -12.71 -13.61 22.51
N LEU A 83 -12.27 -13.69 21.26
CA LEU A 83 -10.89 -13.49 20.86
C LEU A 83 -10.50 -12.00 20.70
N LEU A 84 -11.47 -11.08 20.53
CA LEU A 84 -11.18 -9.66 20.27
C LEU A 84 -10.23 -9.02 21.29
N PRO A 85 -10.39 -9.20 22.62
CA PRO A 85 -9.47 -8.58 23.59
C PRO A 85 -8.02 -9.07 23.46
N LEU A 86 -7.82 -10.24 22.88
CA LEU A 86 -6.48 -10.82 22.70
C LEU A 86 -5.69 -10.20 21.54
N LEU A 87 -6.34 -9.37 20.70
CA LEU A 87 -5.66 -8.57 19.67
C LEU A 87 -4.66 -7.55 20.24
N GLU A 88 -4.73 -7.23 21.53
CA GLU A 88 -3.80 -6.32 22.21
C GLU A 88 -2.68 -7.05 22.97
N GLY A 89 -2.75 -8.36 23.11
CA GLY A 89 -1.89 -9.14 23.99
C GLY A 89 -0.76 -9.87 23.29
N ARG A 90 -0.11 -10.77 24.06
CA ARG A 90 0.98 -11.62 23.55
C ARG A 90 0.55 -12.62 22.48
N GLN A 91 -0.75 -12.83 22.34
CA GLN A 91 -1.36 -13.79 21.41
C GLN A 91 -1.89 -13.11 20.14
N GLU A 92 -1.63 -11.81 19.94
CA GLU A 92 -2.16 -11.03 18.82
C GLU A 92 -1.94 -11.70 17.45
N LEU A 93 -0.74 -12.22 17.18
CA LEU A 93 -0.43 -12.86 15.90
C LEU A 93 -1.22 -14.15 15.69
N TYR A 94 -1.43 -14.92 16.75
CA TYR A 94 -2.27 -16.11 16.69
C TYR A 94 -3.72 -15.73 16.38
N VAL A 95 -4.25 -14.73 17.08
CA VAL A 95 -5.63 -14.26 16.91
C VAL A 95 -5.87 -13.65 15.54
N ILE A 96 -4.91 -12.86 15.02
CA ILE A 96 -4.94 -12.36 13.64
C ILE A 96 -5.03 -13.54 12.66
N GLY A 97 -4.22 -14.57 12.85
CA GLY A 97 -4.26 -15.80 12.03
C GLY A 97 -5.61 -16.50 12.06
N GLU A 98 -6.25 -16.64 13.25
CA GLU A 98 -7.58 -17.21 13.38
C GLU A 98 -8.64 -16.39 12.61
N PHE A 99 -8.63 -15.06 12.75
CA PHE A 99 -9.56 -14.20 12.01
C PHE A 99 -9.34 -14.24 10.50
N VAL A 100 -8.09 -14.27 10.05
CA VAL A 100 -7.77 -14.40 8.62
C VAL A 100 -8.26 -15.75 8.08
N HIS A 101 -8.17 -16.80 8.87
CA HIS A 101 -8.69 -18.13 8.50
C HIS A 101 -10.22 -18.13 8.38
N LEU A 102 -10.94 -17.43 9.26
CA LEU A 102 -12.39 -17.27 9.18
C LEU A 102 -12.82 -16.41 7.97
N GLY A 103 -11.94 -15.54 7.47
CA GLY A 103 -12.17 -14.77 6.26
C GLY A 103 -13.25 -13.70 6.38
N LYS A 104 -13.97 -13.44 5.28
CA LYS A 104 -14.97 -12.35 5.19
C LYS A 104 -16.08 -12.40 6.23
N PRO A 105 -16.64 -13.56 6.60
CA PRO A 105 -17.73 -13.63 7.59
C PRO A 105 -17.39 -13.04 8.98
N VAL A 106 -16.10 -12.88 9.32
CA VAL A 106 -15.70 -12.30 10.60
C VAL A 106 -15.59 -10.76 10.57
N VAL A 107 -15.69 -10.14 9.39
CA VAL A 107 -15.57 -8.67 9.23
C VAL A 107 -16.50 -7.89 10.17
N PRO A 108 -17.78 -8.22 10.35
CA PRO A 108 -18.64 -7.53 11.31
C PRO A 108 -18.13 -7.58 12.77
N VAL A 109 -17.46 -8.67 13.14
CA VAL A 109 -16.84 -8.80 14.47
C VAL A 109 -15.61 -7.89 14.60
N LEU A 110 -14.76 -7.85 13.58
CA LEU A 110 -13.61 -6.94 13.55
C LEU A 110 -14.01 -5.46 13.53
N VAL A 111 -15.11 -5.11 12.89
CA VAL A 111 -15.68 -3.77 12.94
C VAL A 111 -16.09 -3.37 14.36
N LYS A 112 -16.64 -4.31 15.17
CA LYS A 112 -16.88 -4.05 16.60
C LYS A 112 -15.58 -3.72 17.34
N ALA A 113 -14.47 -4.39 17.01
CA ALA A 113 -13.15 -4.14 17.59
C ALA A 113 -12.66 -2.69 17.37
N LEU A 114 -13.03 -2.06 16.26
CA LEU A 114 -12.65 -0.66 15.96
C LEU A 114 -13.23 0.35 16.98
N LYS A 115 -14.27 -0.04 17.72
CA LYS A 115 -14.94 0.78 18.74
C LYS A 115 -14.56 0.38 20.17
N MET A 116 -13.71 -0.63 20.34
CA MET A 116 -13.27 -1.09 21.66
C MET A 116 -12.12 -0.23 22.19
N PRO A 117 -11.94 -0.14 23.52
CA PRO A 117 -10.79 0.52 24.12
C PRO A 117 -9.49 -0.22 23.73
N GLY A 118 -8.36 0.53 23.70
CA GLY A 118 -7.05 -0.01 23.35
C GLY A 118 -6.64 0.32 21.90
N SER A 119 -5.72 1.26 21.72
CA SER A 119 -5.25 1.68 20.39
C SER A 119 -4.51 0.56 19.64
N ARG A 120 -3.82 -0.34 20.37
CA ARG A 120 -3.16 -1.50 19.79
C ARG A 120 -4.18 -2.52 19.28
N LEU A 121 -5.24 -2.75 20.05
CA LEU A 121 -6.35 -3.63 19.64
C LEU A 121 -6.95 -3.14 18.33
N ARG A 122 -7.31 -1.84 18.26
CA ARG A 122 -7.88 -1.23 17.05
C ARG A 122 -6.91 -1.28 15.87
N TYR A 123 -5.63 -1.00 16.11
CA TYR A 123 -4.60 -1.11 15.07
C TYR A 123 -4.52 -2.52 14.48
N ASN A 124 -4.50 -3.55 15.33
CA ASN A 124 -4.43 -4.96 14.90
C ASN A 124 -5.73 -5.44 14.24
N ALA A 125 -6.88 -4.92 14.65
CA ALA A 125 -8.14 -5.15 13.94
C ALA A 125 -8.11 -4.57 12.51
N ILE A 126 -7.59 -3.34 12.33
CA ILE A 126 -7.40 -2.71 11.02
C ILE A 126 -6.41 -3.53 10.17
N GLU A 127 -5.30 -3.99 10.76
CA GLU A 127 -4.34 -4.85 10.06
C GLU A 127 -4.99 -6.15 9.59
N THR A 128 -5.79 -6.78 10.44
CA THR A 128 -6.54 -8.00 10.08
C THR A 128 -7.52 -7.75 8.94
N LEU A 129 -8.26 -6.64 8.99
CA LEU A 129 -9.15 -6.21 7.89
C LEU A 129 -8.38 -5.97 6.58
N SER A 130 -7.14 -5.45 6.66
CA SER A 130 -6.28 -5.24 5.49
C SER A 130 -5.88 -6.56 4.80
N ILE A 131 -5.76 -7.64 5.56
CA ILE A 131 -5.42 -8.98 5.06
C ILE A 131 -6.65 -9.66 4.47
N ILE A 132 -7.81 -9.56 5.13
CA ILE A 132 -9.08 -10.14 4.68
C ILE A 132 -9.57 -9.46 3.39
N LYS A 133 -9.31 -8.17 3.22
CA LYS A 133 -9.61 -7.37 2.01
C LYS A 133 -11.10 -7.33 1.65
N ASP A 134 -11.97 -7.18 2.65
CA ASP A 134 -13.40 -7.01 2.40
C ASP A 134 -13.78 -5.53 2.44
N PRO A 135 -14.34 -4.97 1.35
CA PRO A 135 -14.75 -3.57 1.30
C PRO A 135 -15.90 -3.20 2.25
N GLN A 136 -16.62 -4.17 2.82
CA GLN A 136 -17.65 -3.90 3.82
C GLN A 136 -17.11 -3.13 5.04
N ALA A 137 -15.82 -3.26 5.36
CA ALA A 137 -15.20 -2.54 6.46
C ALA A 137 -14.90 -1.05 6.15
N VAL A 138 -15.02 -0.61 4.90
CA VAL A 138 -14.57 0.72 4.46
C VAL A 138 -15.26 1.87 5.21
N PRO A 139 -16.59 1.89 5.37
CA PRO A 139 -17.25 2.97 6.11
C PRO A 139 -16.71 3.15 7.53
N ASP A 140 -16.59 2.06 8.30
CA ASP A 140 -16.09 2.10 9.67
C ASP A 140 -14.60 2.48 9.73
N LEU A 141 -13.79 2.04 8.79
CA LEU A 141 -12.39 2.46 8.67
C LEU A 141 -12.26 3.97 8.38
N LEU A 142 -13.12 4.51 7.53
CA LEU A 142 -13.16 5.96 7.25
C LEU A 142 -13.64 6.76 8.47
N ASP A 143 -14.52 6.20 9.29
CA ASP A 143 -14.95 6.83 10.54
C ASP A 143 -13.80 6.89 11.54
N VAL A 144 -13.05 5.78 11.72
CA VAL A 144 -11.82 5.78 12.54
C VAL A 144 -10.79 6.80 12.02
N ALA A 145 -10.62 6.92 10.71
CA ALA A 145 -9.68 7.89 10.14
C ALA A 145 -10.06 9.35 10.44
N LYS A 146 -11.37 9.66 10.53
CA LYS A 146 -11.91 11.00 10.83
C LYS A 146 -11.98 11.30 12.31
N ASP A 147 -11.92 10.31 13.20
CA ASP A 147 -12.05 10.50 14.64
C ASP A 147 -10.85 11.27 15.20
N GLY A 148 -11.06 12.53 15.54
CA GLY A 148 -10.03 13.42 16.10
C GLY A 148 -9.45 12.97 17.45
N GLU A 149 -10.19 12.16 18.21
CA GLU A 149 -9.77 11.64 19.52
C GLU A 149 -8.94 10.34 19.39
N GLU A 150 -8.94 9.73 18.22
CA GLU A 150 -8.17 8.52 17.99
C GLU A 150 -6.67 8.84 17.80
N VAL A 151 -5.81 7.91 18.20
CA VAL A 151 -4.36 8.01 18.02
C VAL A 151 -4.00 8.19 16.54
N THR A 152 -3.24 9.22 16.22
CA THR A 152 -2.85 9.62 14.86
C THR A 152 -2.36 8.45 13.99
N ARG A 153 -1.57 7.53 14.58
CA ARG A 153 -1.07 6.34 13.88
C ARG A 153 -2.20 5.39 13.46
N VAL A 154 -3.22 5.21 14.30
CA VAL A 154 -4.38 4.36 14.03
C VAL A 154 -5.23 5.00 12.93
N ARG A 155 -5.47 6.32 13.01
CA ARG A 155 -6.17 7.10 11.98
C ARG A 155 -5.53 6.99 10.60
N ALA A 156 -4.22 7.22 10.54
CA ALA A 156 -3.45 7.11 9.29
C ALA A 156 -3.47 5.68 8.73
N HIS A 157 -3.47 4.66 9.60
CA HIS A 157 -3.55 3.26 9.18
C HIS A 157 -4.94 2.91 8.65
N ALA A 158 -6.00 3.33 9.33
CA ALA A 158 -7.38 3.14 8.89
C ALA A 158 -7.63 3.78 7.52
N LEU A 159 -7.15 5.04 7.33
CA LEU A 159 -7.22 5.71 6.03
C LEU A 159 -6.53 4.90 4.93
N ARG A 160 -5.31 4.43 5.19
CA ARG A 160 -4.54 3.62 4.23
C ARG A 160 -5.30 2.38 3.79
N VAL A 161 -5.85 1.64 4.75
CA VAL A 161 -6.58 0.40 4.47
C VAL A 161 -7.86 0.71 3.70
N ALA A 162 -8.64 1.72 4.11
CA ALA A 162 -9.86 2.13 3.42
C ALA A 162 -9.60 2.53 1.95
N VAL A 163 -8.56 3.35 1.70
CA VAL A 163 -8.20 3.76 0.33
C VAL A 163 -7.80 2.57 -0.54
N ARG A 164 -7.11 1.59 0.02
CA ARG A 164 -6.70 0.39 -0.74
C ARG A 164 -7.84 -0.55 -1.04
N LEU A 165 -8.84 -0.60 -0.16
CA LEU A 165 -10.04 -1.41 -0.36
C LEU A 165 -11.02 -0.75 -1.33
N ALA A 166 -11.25 0.56 -1.20
CA ALA A 166 -12.21 1.32 -2.01
C ALA A 166 -11.70 2.74 -2.31
N PRO A 167 -10.78 2.89 -3.29
CA PRO A 167 -10.10 4.16 -3.54
C PRO A 167 -11.06 5.32 -3.86
N VAL A 168 -12.10 5.06 -4.66
CA VAL A 168 -13.04 6.10 -5.09
C VAL A 168 -13.96 6.52 -3.96
N GLU A 169 -14.40 5.57 -3.15
CA GLU A 169 -15.27 5.80 -1.99
C GLU A 169 -14.57 6.60 -0.89
N ALA A 170 -13.25 6.41 -0.72
CA ALA A 170 -12.45 7.13 0.25
C ALA A 170 -12.14 8.59 -0.14
N LEU A 171 -12.36 8.99 -1.40
CA LEU A 171 -11.98 10.32 -1.89
C LEU A 171 -12.57 11.50 -1.10
N PRO A 172 -13.85 11.51 -0.71
CA PRO A 172 -14.39 12.60 0.13
C PRO A 172 -13.69 12.73 1.48
N THR A 173 -13.31 11.60 2.10
CA THR A 173 -12.56 11.60 3.35
C THR A 173 -11.14 12.11 3.16
N LEU A 174 -10.46 11.75 2.07
CA LEU A 174 -9.16 12.31 1.72
C LEU A 174 -9.23 13.84 1.56
N GLN A 175 -10.30 14.37 0.94
CA GLN A 175 -10.52 15.81 0.79
C GLN A 175 -10.73 16.51 2.14
N THR A 176 -11.36 15.85 3.09
CA THR A 176 -11.53 16.37 4.46
C THR A 176 -10.20 16.37 5.21
N LEU A 177 -9.50 15.23 5.21
CA LEU A 177 -8.29 14.99 6.00
C LEU A 177 -7.03 15.68 5.43
N LYS A 178 -7.08 16.28 4.24
CA LYS A 178 -5.96 17.11 3.75
C LYS A 178 -5.68 18.33 4.63
N LYS A 179 -6.64 18.71 5.48
CA LYS A 179 -6.53 19.81 6.46
C LYS A 179 -6.45 19.30 7.90
N ASP A 180 -6.16 18.04 8.10
CA ASP A 180 -6.04 17.47 9.43
C ASP A 180 -4.96 18.18 10.26
N PRO A 181 -5.17 18.45 11.56
CA PRO A 181 -4.15 19.10 12.39
C PRO A 181 -2.85 18.28 12.48
N ALA A 182 -2.93 16.94 12.40
CA ALA A 182 -1.77 16.09 12.45
C ALA A 182 -1.11 15.93 11.06
N ASP A 183 0.13 16.35 10.93
CA ASP A 183 0.95 16.21 9.73
C ASP A 183 1.06 14.76 9.23
N THR A 184 1.13 13.81 10.15
CA THR A 184 1.16 12.37 9.86
C THR A 184 -0.08 11.91 9.10
N VAL A 185 -1.27 12.45 9.42
CA VAL A 185 -2.51 12.18 8.70
C VAL A 185 -2.49 12.86 7.34
N ARG A 186 -2.09 14.15 7.25
CA ARG A 186 -1.95 14.84 5.98
C ARG A 186 -0.94 14.15 5.05
N ARG A 187 0.16 13.64 5.61
CA ARG A 187 1.13 12.84 4.85
C ARG A 187 0.56 11.51 4.37
N ALA A 188 -0.27 10.85 5.18
CA ALA A 188 -0.97 9.65 4.74
C ALA A 188 -1.94 9.96 3.59
N VAL A 189 -2.69 11.07 3.67
CA VAL A 189 -3.53 11.57 2.56
C VAL A 189 -2.69 11.77 1.29
N ALA A 190 -1.56 12.50 1.38
CA ALA A 190 -0.68 12.73 0.25
C ALA A 190 -0.17 11.42 -0.38
N PHE A 191 0.19 10.44 0.45
CA PHE A 191 0.68 9.15 -0.03
C PHE A 191 -0.42 8.30 -0.65
N GLU A 192 -1.58 8.18 -0.01
CA GLU A 192 -2.64 7.28 -0.47
C GLU A 192 -3.37 7.81 -1.71
N CYS A 193 -3.37 9.13 -1.95
CA CYS A 193 -3.94 9.73 -3.17
C CYS A 193 -3.39 9.15 -4.47
N GLN A 194 -2.15 8.62 -4.49
CA GLN A 194 -1.59 7.96 -5.67
C GLN A 194 -2.38 6.74 -6.13
N HIS A 195 -3.18 6.15 -5.25
CA HIS A 195 -4.01 4.98 -5.54
C HIS A 195 -5.39 5.36 -6.07
N VAL A 196 -5.76 6.63 -5.99
CA VAL A 196 -7.06 7.15 -6.45
C VAL A 196 -6.88 7.83 -7.80
N ARG A 197 -7.16 7.11 -8.89
CA ARG A 197 -6.98 7.61 -10.26
C ARG A 197 -8.16 8.49 -10.69
N ARG A 198 -8.28 9.66 -10.07
CA ARG A 198 -9.32 10.67 -10.34
C ARG A 198 -8.69 12.06 -10.49
N PRO A 199 -9.28 12.95 -11.31
CA PRO A 199 -8.79 14.34 -11.44
C PRO A 199 -8.73 15.07 -10.09
N GLU A 200 -9.69 14.80 -9.21
CA GLU A 200 -9.81 15.40 -7.89
C GLU A 200 -8.61 15.06 -6.99
N SER A 201 -8.01 13.87 -7.17
CA SER A 201 -6.80 13.48 -6.43
C SER A 201 -5.60 14.29 -6.85
N VAL A 202 -5.50 14.69 -8.12
CA VAL A 202 -4.45 15.58 -8.62
C VAL A 202 -4.59 16.96 -7.98
N SER A 203 -5.80 17.52 -7.97
CA SER A 203 -6.09 18.81 -7.34
C SER A 203 -5.77 18.79 -5.84
N LEU A 204 -6.14 17.72 -5.13
CA LEU A 204 -5.86 17.54 -3.71
C LEU A 204 -4.35 17.50 -3.44
N LEU A 205 -3.59 16.76 -4.25
CA LEU A 205 -2.12 16.69 -4.11
C LEU A 205 -1.45 18.03 -4.40
N ILE A 206 -1.97 18.80 -5.36
CA ILE A 206 -1.47 20.16 -5.65
C ILE A 206 -1.68 21.08 -4.45
N ASP A 207 -2.83 20.98 -3.76
CA ASP A 207 -3.06 21.74 -2.52
C ASP A 207 -2.02 21.36 -1.44
N LEU A 208 -1.67 20.08 -1.31
CA LEU A 208 -0.68 19.60 -0.33
C LEU A 208 0.77 19.90 -0.70
N LEU A 209 1.09 20.33 -1.93
CA LEU A 209 2.43 20.81 -2.27
C LEU A 209 2.83 22.04 -1.45
N GLY A 210 1.86 22.89 -1.10
CA GLY A 210 2.07 24.07 -0.26
C GLY A 210 1.94 23.81 1.24
N ASP A 211 1.97 22.56 1.69
CA ASP A 211 1.83 22.24 3.12
C ASP A 211 2.95 22.85 3.96
N GLU A 212 2.62 23.26 5.19
CA GLU A 212 3.61 23.79 6.14
C GLU A 212 4.69 22.76 6.47
N GLU A 213 4.31 21.48 6.56
CA GLU A 213 5.23 20.40 6.81
C GLU A 213 5.89 19.90 5.51
N LYS A 214 7.21 20.06 5.45
CA LYS A 214 8.02 19.72 4.27
C LYS A 214 7.80 18.28 3.77
N TYR A 215 7.71 17.32 4.67
CA TYR A 215 7.55 15.91 4.27
C TYR A 215 6.16 15.60 3.70
N VAL A 216 5.12 16.37 4.06
CA VAL A 216 3.82 16.30 3.40
C VAL A 216 3.93 16.78 1.95
N SER A 217 4.57 17.94 1.72
CA SER A 217 4.80 18.50 0.38
C SER A 217 5.61 17.57 -0.51
N ILE A 218 6.70 16.98 0.00
CA ILE A 218 7.53 16.03 -0.74
C ILE A 218 6.73 14.78 -1.11
N THR A 219 5.94 14.25 -0.18
CA THR A 219 5.09 13.08 -0.43
C THR A 219 4.02 13.40 -1.49
N ALA A 220 3.43 14.58 -1.44
CA ALA A 220 2.45 15.05 -2.43
C ALA A 220 3.07 15.15 -3.83
N ARG A 221 4.27 15.74 -3.95
CA ARG A 221 5.04 15.80 -5.21
C ARG A 221 5.29 14.41 -5.79
N ASP A 222 5.77 13.48 -4.98
CA ASP A 222 6.08 12.12 -5.43
C ASP A 222 4.82 11.37 -5.90
N SER A 223 3.70 11.58 -5.21
CA SER A 223 2.41 11.03 -5.58
C SER A 223 1.86 11.66 -6.87
N LEU A 224 2.02 12.96 -7.05
CA LEU A 224 1.68 13.66 -8.30
C LEU A 224 2.47 13.10 -9.48
N TRP A 225 3.78 12.92 -9.33
CA TRP A 225 4.60 12.32 -10.36
C TRP A 225 4.11 10.92 -10.75
N ARG A 226 3.75 10.09 -9.77
CA ARG A 226 3.22 8.74 -10.03
C ARG A 226 1.88 8.75 -10.77
N LEU A 227 0.99 9.69 -10.43
CA LEU A 227 -0.31 9.82 -11.08
C LEU A 227 -0.23 10.41 -12.49
N THR A 228 0.56 11.47 -12.66
CA THR A 228 0.56 12.28 -13.90
C THR A 228 1.69 11.91 -14.84
N ARG A 229 2.72 11.21 -14.35
CA ARG A 229 4.00 10.97 -15.06
C ARG A 229 4.71 12.25 -15.49
N ARG A 230 4.31 13.38 -14.94
CA ARG A 230 4.96 14.66 -15.17
C ARG A 230 6.05 14.87 -14.14
N GLY A 231 7.29 15.01 -14.60
CA GLY A 231 8.36 15.63 -13.80
C GLY A 231 8.03 17.11 -13.61
N GLY A 232 8.04 17.58 -12.36
CA GLY A 232 7.97 19.00 -12.09
C GLY A 232 9.26 19.72 -12.49
N PRO A 233 9.29 21.07 -12.43
CA PRO A 233 10.52 21.83 -12.52
C PRO A 233 11.56 21.28 -11.54
N PRO A 234 12.86 21.37 -11.84
CA PRO A 234 13.94 20.86 -10.99
C PRO A 234 14.14 21.72 -9.75
N HIS A 235 13.16 21.69 -8.85
CA HIS A 235 13.20 22.39 -7.57
C HIS A 235 13.88 21.54 -6.49
N ASP A 236 14.69 22.16 -5.63
CA ASP A 236 15.24 21.52 -4.44
C ASP A 236 14.19 21.47 -3.31
N TRP A 237 13.31 20.47 -3.36
CA TRP A 237 12.29 20.27 -2.36
C TRP A 237 12.85 20.00 -0.95
N GLN A 238 14.04 19.42 -0.85
CA GLN A 238 14.65 19.11 0.44
C GLN A 238 15.15 20.37 1.17
N GLY A 239 15.74 21.31 0.41
CA GLY A 239 16.19 22.62 0.93
C GLY A 239 15.12 23.71 0.93
N SER A 240 13.89 23.41 0.48
CA SER A 240 12.85 24.42 0.29
C SER A 240 12.34 25.06 1.57
N THR A 241 12.03 26.36 1.51
CA THR A 241 11.20 27.06 2.50
C THR A 241 9.72 26.80 2.23
N HIS A 242 8.86 27.15 3.19
CA HIS A 242 7.41 27.02 3.02
C HIS A 242 6.89 27.94 1.91
N GLU A 243 7.39 29.17 1.82
CA GLU A 243 7.02 30.15 0.81
C GLU A 243 7.36 29.65 -0.60
N GLN A 244 8.53 29.04 -0.77
CA GLN A 244 8.92 28.43 -2.05
C GLN A 244 7.96 27.30 -2.44
N ARG A 245 7.56 26.45 -1.50
CA ARG A 245 6.62 25.37 -1.78
C ARG A 245 5.23 25.88 -2.17
N ILE A 246 4.76 26.97 -1.53
CA ILE A 246 3.51 27.66 -1.92
C ILE A 246 3.62 28.17 -3.36
N GLU A 247 4.73 28.81 -3.74
CA GLU A 247 4.90 29.32 -5.09
C GLU A 247 4.89 28.18 -6.13
N TRP A 248 5.64 27.12 -5.89
CA TRP A 248 5.64 25.94 -6.77
C TRP A 248 4.27 25.26 -6.87
N SER A 249 3.46 25.29 -5.80
CA SER A 249 2.10 24.77 -5.86
C SER A 249 1.21 25.56 -6.82
N LYS A 250 1.42 26.88 -6.95
CA LYS A 250 0.70 27.73 -7.92
C LYS A 250 1.05 27.37 -9.37
N GLU A 251 2.34 27.09 -9.65
CA GLU A 251 2.78 26.63 -10.98
C GLU A 251 2.10 25.32 -11.37
N TRP A 252 2.02 24.36 -10.42
CA TRP A 252 1.35 23.10 -10.63
C TRP A 252 -0.16 23.28 -10.83
N LYS A 253 -0.77 24.20 -10.10
CA LYS A 253 -2.20 24.51 -10.22
C LYS A 253 -2.52 25.09 -11.61
N ALA A 254 -1.76 26.06 -12.06
CA ALA A 254 -1.92 26.66 -13.39
C ALA A 254 -1.79 25.60 -14.50
N TRP A 255 -0.79 24.74 -14.41
CA TRP A 255 -0.64 23.63 -15.34
C TRP A 255 -1.85 22.69 -15.34
N TRP A 256 -2.38 22.35 -14.15
CA TRP A 256 -3.49 21.41 -14.07
C TRP A 256 -4.79 22.00 -14.63
N GLU A 257 -5.05 23.26 -14.37
CA GLU A 257 -6.18 23.98 -14.94
C GLU A 257 -6.13 24.01 -16.47
N GLU A 258 -4.96 24.23 -17.06
CA GLU A 258 -4.75 24.16 -18.51
C GLU A 258 -4.95 22.72 -19.04
N ALA A 259 -4.43 21.72 -18.36
CA ALA A 259 -4.61 20.32 -18.74
C ALA A 259 -6.07 19.89 -18.72
N LEU A 260 -6.86 20.37 -17.77
CA LEU A 260 -8.30 20.12 -17.70
C LEU A 260 -9.07 20.78 -18.87
N LYS A 261 -8.72 22.04 -19.22
CA LYS A 261 -9.30 22.74 -20.38
C LYS A 261 -9.04 21.97 -21.67
N ASN A 262 -7.81 21.52 -21.87
CA ASN A 262 -7.43 20.78 -23.07
C ASN A 262 -8.10 19.39 -23.16
N ARG A 263 -8.41 18.74 -22.04
CA ARG A 263 -9.20 17.50 -22.04
C ARG A 263 -10.67 17.72 -22.44
N GLY A 264 -11.26 18.85 -22.07
CA GLY A 264 -12.62 19.22 -22.47
C GLY A 264 -12.71 19.66 -23.95
N ALA A 265 -11.60 20.08 -24.54
CA ALA A 265 -11.53 20.56 -25.92
C ALA A 265 -11.18 19.45 -26.95
N ALA A 266 -10.87 18.21 -26.51
CA ALA A 266 -10.60 17.10 -27.43
C ALA A 266 -11.86 16.79 -28.24
N PRO A 267 -11.84 16.84 -29.60
CA PRO A 267 -13.00 16.56 -30.41
C PRO A 267 -13.43 15.10 -30.20
N ASN A 268 -14.74 14.93 -30.06
CA ASN A 268 -15.42 13.64 -29.96
C ASN A 268 -15.26 12.90 -31.29
N THR A 269 -14.14 12.21 -31.50
CA THR A 269 -13.87 11.42 -32.73
C THR A 269 -14.58 10.07 -32.73
N SER A 270 -15.86 10.06 -32.34
CA SER A 270 -16.76 8.90 -32.48
C SER A 270 -17.93 9.20 -33.40
N GLN A 271 -17.64 9.86 -34.54
CA GLN A 271 -18.58 9.86 -35.68
C GLN A 271 -17.77 9.81 -37.00
N SER A 272 -17.29 8.64 -37.35
CA SER A 272 -17.13 8.27 -38.76
C SER A 272 -18.21 7.23 -39.06
N GLY A 273 -19.26 7.73 -39.67
CA GLY A 273 -20.37 6.96 -40.14
C GLY A 273 -19.99 6.00 -41.24
N PRO A 274 -20.94 5.12 -41.67
CA PRO A 274 -20.68 4.06 -42.62
C PRO A 274 -20.45 4.65 -44.01
N VAL A 275 -19.40 4.21 -44.64
CA VAL A 275 -19.20 4.41 -46.06
C VAL A 275 -20.04 3.36 -46.75
N SER A 276 -20.92 3.84 -47.59
CA SER A 276 -21.75 3.14 -48.56
C SER A 276 -20.99 2.24 -49.53
#